data_785ae610119364740a37b90e38bd6207
#
_entry.id   785ae610119364740a37b90e38bd6207
#
_cell.length_a   1.000
_cell.length_b   1.000
_cell.length_c   1.000
_cell.angle_alpha   90.00
_cell.angle_beta   90.00
_cell.angle_gamma   90.00
#
_symmetry.space_group_name_H-M   'P 1'
#
loop_
_entity.id
_entity.type
_entity.pdbx_description
1 polymer ?
#
loop_
_entity_poly.entity_id
_entity_poly.type
_entity_poly.pdbx_seq_one_letter_code
_entity_poly.pdbx_strand_id
1 'polypeptide(L)'
;MKMFSHLILLLAAVTIYGCAQQPYSATNKVYRKQAKQYAKILKQQPSPFPVNEAPAVSGWIGTTNFNMRKPNYVIIHHTAQGSCDTTFRTFTLTRTQVSAHYVVCRDGSVHHMLNDYLRAWHAGLSKWGNVTDMNSGSIGIELDNDGLSPFQPQQINSLLILLDTLRHRYNIPTANFIGHGDIAPSRKVDPSAYFPWQELAGKGFGLWYDTTGVIVPEGFNALQALRIVGYDTRDSTATIKAFKRHFIPADSTTGTNLDEEEKKILFSIMQKSE
;
A
#
# COMPACT_ATOMS: atom_id res chain seq x y z
N MET A 1 8.82 39.03 -56.50
CA MET A 1 7.53 38.89 -55.73
C MET A 1 7.11 37.46 -55.47
N LYS A 2 8.01 36.47 -55.34
CA LYS A 2 7.66 35.05 -55.07
C LYS A 2 8.30 34.47 -53.80
N MET A 3 9.08 35.21 -53.04
CA MET A 3 9.73 34.74 -51.80
C MET A 3 8.99 35.05 -50.52
N PHE A 4 7.98 35.92 -50.51
CA PHE A 4 7.22 36.27 -49.31
C PHE A 4 6.06 35.33 -49.02
N SER A 5 5.64 34.49 -49.97
CA SER A 5 4.48 33.61 -49.81
C SER A 5 4.77 32.32 -48.98
N HIS A 6 6.06 31.92 -48.87
CA HIS A 6 6.44 30.67 -48.17
C HIS A 6 6.74 30.87 -46.69
N LEU A 7 6.97 32.11 -46.26
CA LEU A 7 7.27 32.42 -44.85
C LEU A 7 5.99 32.46 -43.96
N ILE A 8 4.85 32.80 -44.60
CA ILE A 8 3.55 32.88 -43.87
C ILE A 8 2.95 31.50 -43.63
N LEU A 9 3.23 30.49 -44.47
CA LEU A 9 2.77 29.12 -44.30
C LEU A 9 3.52 28.35 -43.18
N LEU A 10 4.78 28.72 -42.88
CA LEU A 10 5.53 28.09 -41.80
C LEU A 10 5.15 28.62 -40.42
N LEU A 11 4.66 29.87 -40.30
CA LEU A 11 4.20 30.43 -39.05
C LEU A 11 2.80 29.90 -38.59
N ALA A 12 1.98 29.45 -39.55
CA ALA A 12 0.65 28.88 -39.21
C ALA A 12 0.68 27.43 -38.72
N ALA A 13 1.79 26.71 -38.96
CA ALA A 13 1.94 25.32 -38.52
C ALA A 13 2.40 25.16 -37.04
N VAL A 14 2.85 26.23 -36.39
CA VAL A 14 3.41 26.19 -35.01
C VAL A 14 2.34 26.43 -33.94
N THR A 15 1.12 26.82 -34.29
CA THR A 15 0.07 27.18 -33.32
C THR A 15 -0.99 26.10 -33.04
N ILE A 16 -0.85 24.88 -33.55
CA ILE A 16 -1.81 23.77 -33.31
C ILE A 16 -1.26 22.71 -32.32
N TYR A 17 -0.22 23.00 -31.56
CA TYR A 17 -0.03 22.27 -30.29
C TYR A 17 -0.93 22.92 -29.24
N GLY A 18 -2.23 22.83 -29.49
CA GLY A 18 -3.26 23.27 -28.58
C GLY A 18 -3.16 22.48 -27.28
N CYS A 19 -3.31 23.17 -26.19
CA CYS A 19 -3.44 22.70 -24.82
C CYS A 19 -4.25 21.39 -24.76
N ALA A 20 -3.61 20.24 -24.88
CA ALA A 20 -4.19 18.99 -24.44
C ALA A 20 -4.42 19.15 -22.94
N GLN A 21 -5.66 19.42 -22.54
CA GLN A 21 -6.02 19.50 -21.14
C GLN A 21 -5.54 18.19 -20.49
N GLN A 22 -4.69 18.30 -19.50
CA GLN A 22 -4.25 17.15 -18.71
C GLN A 22 -5.52 16.44 -18.20
N PRO A 23 -5.74 15.15 -18.49
CA PRO A 23 -7.01 14.45 -18.25
C PRO A 23 -7.47 14.52 -16.77
N TYR A 24 -6.54 14.74 -15.84
CA TYR A 24 -6.81 14.85 -14.40
C TYR A 24 -6.68 16.27 -13.84
N SER A 25 -6.73 17.31 -14.69
CA SER A 25 -6.56 18.70 -14.25
C SER A 25 -7.61 19.12 -13.22
N ALA A 26 -8.85 18.69 -13.37
CA ALA A 26 -9.95 18.97 -12.43
C ALA A 26 -9.69 18.33 -11.05
N THR A 27 -9.35 17.04 -11.01
CA THR A 27 -8.98 16.33 -9.76
C THR A 27 -7.75 16.91 -9.10
N ASN A 28 -6.73 17.25 -9.86
CA ASN A 28 -5.53 17.92 -9.35
C ASN A 28 -5.83 19.29 -8.73
N LYS A 29 -6.83 20.00 -9.24
CA LYS A 29 -7.32 21.26 -8.64
C LYS A 29 -8.01 21.02 -7.29
N VAL A 30 -8.83 19.98 -7.19
CA VAL A 30 -9.48 19.58 -5.93
C VAL A 30 -8.43 19.17 -4.90
N TYR A 31 -7.49 18.30 -5.27
CA TYR A 31 -6.36 17.88 -4.42
C TYR A 31 -5.62 19.10 -3.84
N ARG A 32 -5.21 20.05 -4.69
CA ARG A 32 -4.49 21.26 -4.23
C ARG A 32 -5.33 22.10 -3.28
N LYS A 33 -6.65 22.20 -3.50
CA LYS A 33 -7.56 22.93 -2.59
C LYS A 33 -7.62 22.25 -1.22
N GLN A 34 -7.78 20.93 -1.18
CA GLN A 34 -7.78 20.16 0.08
C GLN A 34 -6.45 20.26 0.82
N ALA A 35 -5.31 20.12 0.11
CA ALA A 35 -3.98 20.28 0.72
C ALA A 35 -3.78 21.68 1.35
N LYS A 36 -4.26 22.75 0.70
CA LYS A 36 -4.25 24.10 1.28
C LYS A 36 -5.13 24.21 2.52
N GLN A 37 -6.29 23.55 2.56
CA GLN A 37 -7.17 23.53 3.73
C GLN A 37 -6.48 22.83 4.92
N TYR A 38 -5.85 21.65 4.69
CA TYR A 38 -5.08 20.96 5.73
C TYR A 38 -3.90 21.79 6.23
N ALA A 39 -3.15 22.44 5.35
CA ALA A 39 -2.08 23.35 5.74
C ALA A 39 -2.59 24.53 6.59
N LYS A 40 -3.81 25.02 6.34
CA LYS A 40 -4.45 26.05 7.16
C LYS A 40 -4.81 25.52 8.55
N ILE A 41 -5.36 24.29 8.63
CA ILE A 41 -5.70 23.64 9.91
C ILE A 41 -4.44 23.43 10.75
N LEU A 42 -3.35 22.94 10.13
CA LEU A 42 -2.07 22.72 10.83
C LEU A 42 -1.44 24.00 11.42
N LYS A 43 -1.78 25.18 10.88
CA LYS A 43 -1.32 26.47 11.41
C LYS A 43 -2.17 27.01 12.55
N GLN A 44 -3.34 26.43 12.81
CA GLN A 44 -4.21 26.85 13.90
C GLN A 44 -3.67 26.28 15.22
N GLN A 45 -3.81 27.04 16.29
CA GLN A 45 -3.57 26.51 17.63
C GLN A 45 -4.62 25.43 17.93
N PRO A 46 -4.24 24.31 18.57
CA PRO A 46 -5.21 23.33 19.02
C PRO A 46 -6.27 24.00 19.92
N SER A 47 -7.53 23.74 19.64
CA SER A 47 -8.61 24.20 20.53
C SER A 47 -8.45 23.56 21.91
N PRO A 48 -8.69 24.28 23.00
CA PRO A 48 -8.81 23.68 24.33
C PRO A 48 -9.91 22.64 24.28
N PHE A 49 -9.67 21.48 24.89
CA PHE A 49 -10.66 20.39 24.91
C PHE A 49 -11.92 20.86 25.62
N PRO A 50 -13.10 20.80 24.98
CA PRO A 50 -14.36 21.06 25.64
C PRO A 50 -14.80 19.80 26.43
N VAL A 51 -14.08 19.45 27.48
CA VAL A 51 -14.48 18.37 28.35
C VAL A 51 -14.86 19.02 29.68
N ASN A 52 -16.09 18.87 30.07
CA ASN A 52 -16.70 19.54 31.23
C ASN A 52 -16.01 19.25 32.58
N GLU A 53 -14.94 18.46 32.62
CA GLU A 53 -14.24 18.06 33.84
C GLU A 53 -12.71 17.98 33.69
N ALA A 54 -12.12 18.44 32.57
CA ALA A 54 -10.68 18.43 32.40
C ALA A 54 -10.05 19.67 33.05
N PRO A 55 -8.82 19.59 33.60
CA PRO A 55 -8.10 20.77 34.03
C PRO A 55 -7.99 21.76 32.88
N ALA A 56 -8.28 23.04 33.14
CA ALA A 56 -8.20 24.08 32.13
C ALA A 56 -6.81 24.07 31.49
N VAL A 57 -6.74 23.95 30.16
CA VAL A 57 -5.48 24.17 29.43
C VAL A 57 -5.16 25.67 29.56
N SER A 58 -4.13 25.98 30.33
CA SER A 58 -3.79 27.37 30.71
C SER A 58 -3.27 28.20 29.54
N GLY A 59 -2.89 27.58 28.41
CA GLY A 59 -2.43 28.26 27.22
C GLY A 59 -1.75 27.34 26.21
N TRP A 60 -1.49 27.86 25.03
CA TRP A 60 -0.73 27.20 23.98
C TRP A 60 0.75 27.58 24.08
N ILE A 61 1.62 26.58 24.20
CA ILE A 61 3.07 26.75 24.09
C ILE A 61 3.54 25.86 22.93
N GLY A 62 3.99 26.48 21.83
CA GLY A 62 4.48 25.78 20.65
C GLY A 62 5.87 25.21 20.88
N THR A 63 6.03 23.88 20.74
CA THR A 63 7.35 23.26 20.63
C THR A 63 7.96 23.50 19.26
N THR A 64 9.29 23.52 19.17
CA THR A 64 10.06 23.59 17.91
C THR A 64 10.55 22.22 17.45
N ASN A 65 10.36 21.16 18.26
CA ASN A 65 10.89 19.81 18.03
C ASN A 65 9.79 18.88 17.49
N PHE A 66 9.45 19.03 16.22
CA PHE A 66 8.45 18.19 15.56
C PHE A 66 8.74 18.05 14.05
N ASN A 67 8.19 17.01 13.45
CA ASN A 67 8.13 16.81 12.01
C ASN A 67 6.82 16.12 11.61
N MET A 68 6.64 15.86 10.33
CA MET A 68 5.50 15.09 9.84
C MET A 68 5.66 13.60 10.19
N ARG A 69 4.53 12.92 10.44
CA ARG A 69 4.54 11.46 10.59
C ARG A 69 5.06 10.83 9.31
N LYS A 70 5.88 9.79 9.44
CA LYS A 70 6.33 8.98 8.32
C LYS A 70 5.65 7.60 8.34
N PRO A 71 5.34 7.02 7.16
CA PRO A 71 4.82 5.67 7.08
C PRO A 71 5.86 4.65 7.59
N ASN A 72 5.37 3.59 8.22
CA ASN A 72 6.19 2.49 8.73
C ASN A 72 5.87 1.16 8.06
N TYR A 73 4.83 1.11 7.24
CA TYR A 73 4.40 -0.08 6.49
C TYR A 73 4.18 0.26 5.03
N VAL A 74 4.33 -0.75 4.18
CA VAL A 74 3.84 -0.76 2.80
C VAL A 74 2.82 -1.88 2.67
N ILE A 75 1.62 -1.54 2.19
CA ILE A 75 0.56 -2.52 1.91
C ILE A 75 0.44 -2.67 0.40
N ILE A 76 0.67 -3.89 -0.06
CA ILE A 76 0.56 -4.27 -1.47
C ILE A 76 -0.85 -4.74 -1.76
N HIS A 77 -1.41 -4.23 -2.86
CA HIS A 77 -2.73 -4.57 -3.37
C HIS A 77 -2.67 -5.03 -4.82
N HIS A 78 -3.74 -5.67 -5.29
CA HIS A 78 -4.07 -5.68 -6.70
C HIS A 78 -5.46 -5.06 -6.90
N THR A 79 -5.65 -4.40 -8.05
CA THR A 79 -6.84 -3.56 -8.29
C THR A 79 -8.11 -4.37 -8.53
N ALA A 80 -8.01 -5.62 -8.97
CA ALA A 80 -9.12 -6.44 -9.48
C ALA A 80 -9.91 -5.71 -10.59
N GLN A 81 -9.22 -4.88 -11.40
CA GLN A 81 -9.80 -4.09 -12.49
C GLN A 81 -9.16 -4.41 -13.83
N GLY A 82 -9.83 -4.01 -14.91
CA GLY A 82 -9.40 -4.34 -16.27
C GLY A 82 -8.26 -3.46 -16.80
N SER A 83 -8.03 -2.28 -16.21
CA SER A 83 -7.00 -1.36 -16.66
C SER A 83 -6.64 -0.30 -15.60
N CYS A 84 -5.46 0.28 -15.76
CA CYS A 84 -5.00 1.41 -14.96
C CYS A 84 -5.94 2.63 -15.04
N ASP A 85 -6.49 2.94 -16.21
CA ASP A 85 -7.44 4.05 -16.39
C ASP A 85 -8.70 3.86 -15.53
N THR A 86 -9.21 2.63 -15.44
CA THR A 86 -10.33 2.30 -14.56
C THR A 86 -9.96 2.51 -13.10
N THR A 87 -8.75 2.16 -12.71
CA THR A 87 -8.23 2.39 -11.35
C THR A 87 -8.11 3.88 -11.04
N PHE A 88 -7.54 4.67 -11.94
CA PHE A 88 -7.45 6.13 -11.77
C PHE A 88 -8.83 6.76 -11.63
N ARG A 89 -9.79 6.34 -12.49
CA ARG A 89 -11.16 6.80 -12.39
C ARG A 89 -11.78 6.45 -11.04
N THR A 90 -11.58 5.23 -10.55
CA THR A 90 -12.07 4.80 -9.24
C THR A 90 -11.51 5.68 -8.11
N PHE A 91 -10.21 5.96 -8.10
CA PHE A 91 -9.56 6.72 -7.04
C PHE A 91 -9.76 8.24 -7.13
N THR A 92 -10.31 8.73 -8.23
CA THR A 92 -10.64 10.17 -8.41
C THR A 92 -12.11 10.49 -8.18
N LEU A 93 -12.96 9.50 -7.98
CA LEU A 93 -14.39 9.68 -7.70
C LEU A 93 -14.67 9.68 -6.19
N THR A 94 -15.18 10.77 -5.64
CA THR A 94 -15.50 10.91 -4.21
C THR A 94 -16.41 9.80 -3.67
N ARG A 95 -17.37 9.32 -4.50
CA ARG A 95 -18.35 8.30 -4.09
C ARG A 95 -17.73 6.93 -3.78
N THR A 96 -16.55 6.63 -4.30
CA THR A 96 -15.91 5.31 -4.13
C THR A 96 -15.30 5.13 -2.76
N GLN A 97 -14.95 6.22 -2.08
CA GLN A 97 -14.38 6.25 -0.72
C GLN A 97 -13.11 5.40 -0.61
N VAL A 98 -12.34 5.27 -1.70
CA VAL A 98 -11.06 4.56 -1.75
C VAL A 98 -9.99 5.39 -2.43
N SER A 99 -8.74 5.20 -2.01
CA SER A 99 -7.55 5.82 -2.61
C SER A 99 -6.31 5.03 -2.25
N ALA A 100 -5.23 5.17 -3.04
CA ALA A 100 -3.90 4.67 -2.73
C ALA A 100 -2.86 5.77 -2.90
N HIS A 101 -1.64 5.54 -2.42
CA HIS A 101 -0.54 6.47 -2.63
C HIS A 101 0.06 6.31 -4.03
N TYR A 102 0.18 5.06 -4.49
CA TYR A 102 0.75 4.72 -5.78
C TYR A 102 -0.11 3.71 -6.53
N VAL A 103 -0.07 3.80 -7.85
CA VAL A 103 -0.58 2.78 -8.77
C VAL A 103 0.55 2.39 -9.71
N VAL A 104 0.81 1.09 -9.86
CA VAL A 104 1.79 0.53 -10.81
C VAL A 104 1.02 -0.21 -11.88
N CYS A 105 1.11 0.27 -13.11
CA CYS A 105 0.39 -0.30 -14.25
C CYS A 105 1.09 -1.54 -14.81
N ARG A 106 0.40 -2.33 -15.64
CA ARG A 106 0.95 -3.56 -16.26
C ARG A 106 2.15 -3.30 -17.16
N ASP A 107 2.24 -2.09 -17.76
CA ASP A 107 3.37 -1.65 -18.59
C ASP A 107 4.58 -1.19 -17.77
N GLY A 108 4.48 -1.21 -16.42
CA GLY A 108 5.50 -0.77 -15.50
C GLY A 108 5.46 0.73 -15.19
N SER A 109 4.55 1.51 -15.75
CA SER A 109 4.40 2.93 -15.38
C SER A 109 3.93 3.07 -13.94
N VAL A 110 4.55 4.01 -13.19
CA VAL A 110 4.24 4.29 -11.78
C VAL A 110 3.58 5.65 -11.66
N HIS A 111 2.42 5.68 -11.02
CA HIS A 111 1.65 6.91 -10.80
C HIS A 111 1.55 7.22 -9.31
N HIS A 112 2.02 8.41 -8.92
CA HIS A 112 1.91 8.91 -7.55
C HIS A 112 0.61 9.68 -7.40
N MET A 113 -0.36 9.10 -6.67
CA MET A 113 -1.72 9.61 -6.53
C MET A 113 -1.90 10.55 -5.33
N LEU A 114 -1.19 10.27 -4.23
CA LEU A 114 -1.33 10.97 -2.97
C LEU A 114 0.05 11.14 -2.31
N ASN A 115 0.30 12.31 -1.72
CA ASN A 115 1.52 12.55 -0.94
C ASN A 115 1.64 11.57 0.22
N ASP A 116 2.84 10.99 0.42
CA ASP A 116 3.12 9.91 1.38
C ASP A 116 2.82 10.26 2.84
N TYR A 117 2.77 11.54 3.20
CA TYR A 117 2.43 12.01 4.54
C TYR A 117 0.91 12.17 4.76
N LEU A 118 0.09 12.05 3.72
CA LEU A 118 -1.36 12.06 3.81
C LEU A 118 -1.89 10.65 3.97
N ARG A 119 -3.05 10.53 4.61
CA ARG A 119 -3.70 9.25 4.87
C ARG A 119 -4.55 8.84 3.66
N ALA A 120 -4.12 7.86 2.88
CA ALA A 120 -4.95 7.21 1.87
C ALA A 120 -5.97 6.24 2.50
N TRP A 121 -7.00 5.88 1.75
CA TRP A 121 -8.08 4.97 2.18
C TRP A 121 -8.00 3.66 1.39
N HIS A 122 -7.01 2.82 1.72
CA HIS A 122 -6.75 1.55 1.00
C HIS A 122 -6.89 0.30 1.87
N ALA A 123 -6.67 0.40 3.19
CA ALA A 123 -6.65 -0.77 4.07
C ALA A 123 -8.03 -1.14 4.66
N GLY A 124 -8.97 -0.17 4.72
CA GLY A 124 -10.29 -0.35 5.36
C GLY A 124 -10.16 -0.81 6.82
N LEU A 125 -11.11 -1.63 7.28
CA LEU A 125 -11.00 -2.31 8.58
C LEU A 125 -9.94 -3.39 8.47
N SER A 126 -8.84 -3.23 9.20
CA SER A 126 -7.64 -4.07 9.10
C SER A 126 -6.88 -4.08 10.41
N LYS A 127 -6.03 -5.11 10.58
CA LYS A 127 -5.18 -5.24 11.76
C LYS A 127 -3.89 -5.97 11.40
N TRP A 128 -2.76 -5.50 11.93
CA TRP A 128 -1.48 -6.19 11.90
C TRP A 128 -0.75 -6.00 13.23
N GLY A 129 -0.47 -7.09 13.92
CA GLY A 129 0.00 -7.03 15.31
C GLY A 129 -0.98 -6.26 16.19
N ASN A 130 -0.54 -5.16 16.76
CA ASN A 130 -1.36 -4.26 17.58
C ASN A 130 -1.88 -3.03 16.83
N VAL A 131 -1.54 -2.88 15.53
CA VAL A 131 -1.97 -1.73 14.72
C VAL A 131 -3.32 -2.02 14.10
N THR A 132 -4.33 -1.21 14.40
CA THR A 132 -5.72 -1.35 13.93
C THR A 132 -6.12 -0.29 12.90
N ASP A 133 -5.32 0.76 12.70
CA ASP A 133 -5.50 1.76 11.64
C ASP A 133 -4.30 1.75 10.68
N MET A 134 -4.28 0.76 9.79
CA MET A 134 -3.22 0.61 8.81
C MET A 134 -3.17 1.77 7.81
N ASN A 135 -4.29 2.42 7.50
CA ASN A 135 -4.31 3.61 6.65
C ASN A 135 -3.43 4.75 7.20
N SER A 136 -3.35 4.89 8.52
CA SER A 136 -2.60 5.97 9.16
C SER A 136 -1.10 5.69 9.27
N GLY A 137 -0.69 4.42 9.20
CA GLY A 137 0.71 3.99 9.38
C GLY A 137 1.39 3.50 8.11
N SER A 138 0.71 3.44 6.97
CA SER A 138 1.22 2.78 5.78
C SER A 138 1.15 3.62 4.50
N ILE A 139 1.88 3.14 3.50
CA ILE A 139 1.73 3.49 2.08
C ILE A 139 0.99 2.34 1.40
N GLY A 140 -0.13 2.61 0.73
CA GLY A 140 -0.82 1.65 -0.13
C GLY A 140 -0.33 1.75 -1.56
N ILE A 141 0.03 0.61 -2.15
CA ILE A 141 0.45 0.48 -3.55
C ILE A 141 -0.48 -0.49 -4.25
N GLU A 142 -1.15 -0.03 -5.28
CA GLU A 142 -2.03 -0.82 -6.13
C GLU A 142 -1.33 -1.26 -7.41
N LEU A 143 -1.37 -2.55 -7.70
CA LEU A 143 -0.90 -3.10 -8.97
C LEU A 143 -2.09 -3.37 -9.87
N ASP A 144 -2.07 -2.84 -11.09
CA ASP A 144 -3.09 -3.15 -12.11
C ASP A 144 -3.02 -4.63 -12.48
N ASN A 145 -3.90 -5.43 -11.91
CA ASN A 145 -4.02 -6.86 -12.12
C ASN A 145 -5.44 -7.30 -11.78
N ASP A 146 -5.97 -8.28 -12.50
CA ASP A 146 -7.31 -8.85 -12.31
C ASP A 146 -7.40 -9.83 -11.13
N GLY A 147 -6.25 -10.21 -10.54
CA GLY A 147 -6.14 -11.20 -9.47
C GLY A 147 -6.16 -12.65 -9.95
N LEU A 148 -6.32 -12.89 -11.26
CA LEU A 148 -6.46 -14.20 -11.88
C LEU A 148 -5.27 -14.60 -12.76
N SER A 149 -4.40 -13.64 -13.06
CA SER A 149 -3.24 -13.79 -13.93
C SER A 149 -1.94 -13.38 -13.25
N PRO A 150 -0.77 -13.92 -13.71
CA PRO A 150 0.53 -13.49 -13.23
C PRO A 150 0.76 -11.98 -13.41
N PHE A 151 1.51 -11.38 -12.51
CA PHE A 151 1.95 -9.99 -12.62
C PHE A 151 3.01 -9.84 -13.71
N GLN A 152 2.97 -8.74 -14.47
CA GLN A 152 3.92 -8.55 -15.57
C GLN A 152 5.33 -8.26 -15.05
N PRO A 153 6.41 -8.81 -15.65
CA PRO A 153 7.78 -8.60 -15.18
C PRO A 153 8.18 -7.13 -15.08
N GLN A 154 7.80 -6.29 -16.05
CA GLN A 154 8.07 -4.85 -16.01
C GLN A 154 7.33 -4.14 -14.87
N GLN A 155 6.13 -4.61 -14.49
CA GLN A 155 5.38 -4.10 -13.35
C GLN A 155 6.08 -4.44 -12.03
N ILE A 156 6.56 -5.67 -11.86
CA ILE A 156 7.32 -6.10 -10.68
C ILE A 156 8.66 -5.36 -10.59
N ASN A 157 9.37 -5.19 -11.70
CA ASN A 157 10.63 -4.41 -11.72
C ASN A 157 10.41 -2.97 -11.25
N SER A 158 9.37 -2.31 -11.74
CA SER A 158 9.02 -0.94 -11.32
C SER A 158 8.58 -0.88 -9.86
N LEU A 159 7.83 -1.90 -9.38
CA LEU A 159 7.50 -2.03 -7.98
C LEU A 159 8.75 -2.13 -7.11
N LEU A 160 9.70 -2.99 -7.44
CA LEU A 160 10.95 -3.16 -6.67
C LEU A 160 11.73 -1.85 -6.54
N ILE A 161 11.83 -1.05 -7.61
CA ILE A 161 12.48 0.28 -7.59
C ILE A 161 11.71 1.24 -6.67
N LEU A 162 10.38 1.21 -6.71
CA LEU A 162 9.54 2.02 -5.83
C LEU A 162 9.72 1.61 -4.36
N LEU A 163 9.68 0.30 -4.07
CA LEU A 163 9.86 -0.24 -2.71
C LEU A 163 11.23 0.14 -2.13
N ASP A 164 12.28 0.06 -2.92
CA ASP A 164 13.63 0.47 -2.50
C ASP A 164 13.70 1.97 -2.17
N THR A 165 13.09 2.80 -3.00
CA THR A 165 12.97 4.24 -2.75
C THR A 165 12.23 4.53 -1.43
N LEU A 166 11.09 3.87 -1.20
CA LEU A 166 10.29 4.05 0.01
C LEU A 166 11.00 3.54 1.27
N ARG A 167 11.64 2.37 1.17
CA ARG A 167 12.43 1.80 2.27
C ARG A 167 13.52 2.76 2.72
N HIS A 168 14.34 3.28 1.81
CA HIS A 168 15.40 4.20 2.14
C HIS A 168 14.88 5.55 2.66
N ARG A 169 13.83 6.11 2.02
CA ARG A 169 13.26 7.39 2.41
C ARG A 169 12.65 7.38 3.82
N TYR A 170 11.97 6.29 4.18
CA TYR A 170 11.21 6.19 5.42
C TYR A 170 11.80 5.22 6.43
N ASN A 171 12.89 4.55 6.10
CA ASN A 171 13.51 3.51 6.94
C ASN A 171 12.48 2.44 7.35
N ILE A 172 11.74 1.90 6.36
CA ILE A 172 10.71 0.89 6.59
C ILE A 172 11.38 -0.46 6.82
N PRO A 173 11.09 -1.15 7.96
CA PRO A 173 11.65 -2.47 8.23
C PRO A 173 11.25 -3.51 7.18
N THR A 174 12.13 -4.47 6.91
CA THR A 174 11.88 -5.57 5.95
C THR A 174 10.56 -6.28 6.20
N ALA A 175 10.22 -6.58 7.46
CA ALA A 175 8.98 -7.29 7.82
C ALA A 175 7.70 -6.48 7.57
N ASN A 176 7.81 -5.18 7.26
CA ASN A 176 6.65 -4.29 7.15
C ASN A 176 6.17 -4.07 5.69
N PHE A 177 6.64 -4.91 4.75
CA PHE A 177 6.09 -5.00 3.39
C PHE A 177 5.15 -6.21 3.35
N ILE A 178 3.84 -5.98 3.39
CA ILE A 178 2.80 -6.99 3.58
C ILE A 178 1.63 -6.79 2.63
N GLY A 179 0.79 -7.81 2.49
CA GLY A 179 -0.38 -7.77 1.61
C GLY A 179 -1.65 -7.27 2.31
N HIS A 180 -2.60 -6.78 1.53
CA HIS A 180 -3.92 -6.40 2.05
C HIS A 180 -4.66 -7.62 2.63
N GLY A 181 -4.53 -8.78 1.97
CA GLY A 181 -5.09 -10.04 2.47
C GLY A 181 -4.49 -10.50 3.79
N ASP A 182 -3.25 -10.10 4.11
CA ASP A 182 -2.61 -10.43 5.39
C ASP A 182 -3.20 -9.61 6.53
N ILE A 183 -3.44 -8.31 6.32
CA ILE A 183 -3.97 -7.40 7.34
C ILE A 183 -5.49 -7.43 7.47
N ALA A 184 -6.19 -8.06 6.53
CA ALA A 184 -7.65 -8.17 6.50
C ALA A 184 -8.12 -9.54 5.99
N PRO A 185 -7.67 -10.66 6.59
CA PRO A 185 -7.79 -12.01 6.02
C PRO A 185 -9.23 -12.46 5.73
N SER A 186 -10.20 -12.10 6.58
CA SER A 186 -11.61 -12.46 6.38
C SER A 186 -12.32 -11.62 5.31
N ARG A 187 -11.67 -10.59 4.76
CA ARG A 187 -12.33 -9.61 3.90
C ARG A 187 -11.63 -9.42 2.56
N LYS A 188 -10.34 -9.76 2.49
CA LYS A 188 -9.47 -9.44 1.36
C LYS A 188 -8.62 -10.63 0.92
N VAL A 189 -8.35 -10.65 -0.38
CA VAL A 189 -7.56 -11.71 -1.03
C VAL A 189 -6.42 -11.14 -1.90
N ASP A 190 -6.22 -9.82 -1.84
CA ASP A 190 -5.21 -9.12 -2.61
C ASP A 190 -3.91 -8.86 -1.79
N PRO A 191 -2.73 -8.97 -2.43
CA PRO A 191 -2.53 -9.48 -3.77
C PRO A 191 -2.81 -10.98 -3.85
N SER A 192 -3.12 -11.47 -5.08
CA SER A 192 -3.45 -12.88 -5.31
C SER A 192 -2.23 -13.79 -5.14
N ALA A 193 -2.44 -15.11 -5.14
CA ALA A 193 -1.39 -16.11 -5.05
C ALA A 193 -0.34 -16.04 -6.20
N TYR A 194 -0.65 -15.35 -7.30
CA TYR A 194 0.30 -15.09 -8.39
C TYR A 194 1.34 -14.00 -8.07
N PHE A 195 1.19 -13.30 -6.92
CA PHE A 195 2.13 -12.25 -6.55
C PHE A 195 3.45 -12.86 -6.07
N PRO A 196 4.62 -12.40 -6.58
CA PRO A 196 5.91 -13.05 -6.36
C PRO A 196 6.56 -12.66 -5.02
N TRP A 197 5.93 -12.99 -3.89
CA TRP A 197 6.41 -12.64 -2.55
C TRP A 197 7.84 -13.11 -2.29
N GLN A 198 8.21 -14.33 -2.75
CA GLN A 198 9.56 -14.86 -2.59
C GLN A 198 10.62 -13.99 -3.28
N GLU A 199 10.32 -13.49 -4.48
CA GLU A 199 11.22 -12.60 -5.22
C GLU A 199 11.41 -11.27 -4.47
N LEU A 200 10.31 -10.67 -3.97
CA LEU A 200 10.37 -9.45 -3.19
C LEU A 200 11.19 -9.62 -1.91
N ALA A 201 10.95 -10.70 -1.18
CA ALA A 201 11.69 -11.03 0.05
C ALA A 201 13.19 -11.25 -0.22
N GLY A 202 13.55 -11.87 -1.34
CA GLY A 202 14.93 -12.00 -1.80
C GLY A 202 15.63 -10.66 -2.07
N LYS A 203 14.86 -9.57 -2.24
CA LYS A 203 15.33 -8.18 -2.36
C LYS A 203 15.20 -7.38 -1.04
N GLY A 204 14.74 -8.03 0.04
CA GLY A 204 14.58 -7.43 1.36
C GLY A 204 13.22 -6.73 1.57
N PHE A 205 12.19 -7.07 0.79
CA PHE A 205 10.84 -6.53 0.92
C PHE A 205 9.87 -7.64 1.34
N GLY A 206 9.57 -7.73 2.62
CA GLY A 206 8.81 -8.79 3.25
C GLY A 206 9.68 -9.93 3.79
N LEU A 207 9.07 -10.78 4.59
CA LEU A 207 9.71 -11.97 5.14
C LEU A 207 9.54 -13.15 4.17
N TRP A 208 10.50 -14.07 4.22
CA TRP A 208 10.38 -15.38 3.59
C TRP A 208 11.00 -16.46 4.46
N TYR A 209 10.51 -17.66 4.35
CA TYR A 209 10.96 -18.79 5.16
C TYR A 209 12.26 -19.43 4.64
N ASP A 210 12.95 -20.09 5.56
CA ASP A 210 13.95 -21.11 5.29
C ASP A 210 13.68 -22.28 6.24
N THR A 211 13.30 -23.42 5.72
CA THR A 211 12.95 -24.61 6.51
C THR A 211 14.15 -25.53 6.76
N THR A 212 15.34 -25.17 6.29
CA THR A 212 16.56 -25.99 6.46
C THR A 212 16.88 -26.16 7.95
N GLY A 213 16.85 -27.41 8.42
CA GLY A 213 17.12 -27.74 9.82
C GLY A 213 16.06 -27.28 10.83
N VAL A 214 14.91 -26.79 10.36
CA VAL A 214 13.82 -26.36 11.24
C VAL A 214 13.14 -27.59 11.87
N ILE A 215 13.11 -27.61 13.21
CA ILE A 215 12.37 -28.58 14.01
C ILE A 215 11.26 -27.83 14.73
N VAL A 216 10.02 -28.17 14.40
CA VAL A 216 8.85 -27.61 15.08
C VAL A 216 8.74 -28.22 16.47
N PRO A 217 8.63 -27.43 17.55
CA PRO A 217 8.50 -27.95 18.90
C PRO A 217 7.23 -28.77 19.09
N GLU A 218 7.31 -29.79 19.97
CA GLU A 218 6.12 -30.52 20.39
C GLU A 218 5.10 -29.55 21.02
N GLY A 219 3.82 -29.71 20.69
CA GLY A 219 2.76 -28.79 21.16
C GLY A 219 2.73 -27.43 20.47
N PHE A 220 3.42 -27.25 19.33
CA PHE A 220 3.39 -26.00 18.57
C PHE A 220 1.99 -25.53 18.24
N ASN A 221 1.65 -24.32 18.66
CA ASN A 221 0.35 -23.71 18.43
C ASN A 221 0.39 -22.77 17.22
N ALA A 222 -0.11 -23.23 16.09
CA ALA A 222 -0.09 -22.48 14.84
C ALA A 222 -0.86 -21.13 14.92
N LEU A 223 -1.97 -21.05 15.64
CA LEU A 223 -2.73 -19.78 15.79
C LEU A 223 -1.98 -18.77 16.64
N GLN A 224 -1.25 -19.23 17.65
CA GLN A 224 -0.39 -18.37 18.44
C GLN A 224 0.78 -17.85 17.60
N ALA A 225 1.40 -18.71 16.80
CA ALA A 225 2.47 -18.34 15.89
C ALA A 225 2.01 -17.32 14.82
N LEU A 226 0.85 -17.54 14.20
CA LEU A 226 0.24 -16.57 13.28
C LEU A 226 0.02 -15.20 13.93
N ARG A 227 -0.39 -15.19 15.21
CA ARG A 227 -0.55 -13.94 15.97
C ARG A 227 0.78 -13.25 16.25
N ILE A 228 1.84 -13.99 16.53
CA ILE A 228 3.20 -13.44 16.71
C ILE A 228 3.70 -12.81 15.40
N VAL A 229 3.47 -13.46 14.26
CA VAL A 229 3.79 -12.92 12.93
C VAL A 229 3.05 -11.59 12.66
N GLY A 230 1.84 -11.43 13.21
CA GLY A 230 1.08 -10.18 13.07
C GLY A 230 -0.38 -10.37 12.65
N TYR A 231 -0.79 -11.56 12.24
CA TYR A 231 -2.14 -11.82 11.75
C TYR A 231 -3.23 -11.63 12.81
N ASP A 232 -4.38 -11.17 12.38
CA ASP A 232 -5.61 -11.21 13.21
C ASP A 232 -6.24 -12.61 13.17
N THR A 233 -6.11 -13.35 14.26
CA THR A 233 -6.54 -14.75 14.37
C THR A 233 -7.96 -14.95 14.83
N ARG A 234 -8.81 -13.90 14.87
CA ARG A 234 -10.24 -14.00 15.25
C ARG A 234 -11.03 -14.91 14.32
N ASP A 235 -10.70 -14.91 13.04
CA ASP A 235 -11.15 -15.89 12.03
C ASP A 235 -9.95 -16.76 11.63
N SER A 236 -9.78 -17.89 12.31
CA SER A 236 -8.64 -18.79 12.10
C SER A 236 -8.59 -19.36 10.69
N THR A 237 -9.74 -19.67 10.11
CA THR A 237 -9.86 -20.21 8.74
C THR A 237 -9.37 -19.19 7.71
N ALA A 238 -9.86 -17.96 7.80
CA ALA A 238 -9.45 -16.89 6.88
C ALA A 238 -7.97 -16.56 7.05
N THR A 239 -7.47 -16.57 8.28
CA THR A 239 -6.06 -16.30 8.60
C THR A 239 -5.14 -17.35 8.01
N ILE A 240 -5.46 -18.65 8.16
CA ILE A 240 -4.67 -19.74 7.55
C ILE A 240 -4.65 -19.61 6.03
N LYS A 241 -5.79 -19.31 5.41
CA LYS A 241 -5.85 -19.09 3.96
C LYS A 241 -5.03 -17.88 3.51
N ALA A 242 -5.01 -16.80 4.27
CA ALA A 242 -4.18 -15.63 3.97
C ALA A 242 -2.68 -15.97 4.05
N PHE A 243 -2.27 -16.65 5.13
CA PHE A 243 -0.91 -17.15 5.28
C PHE A 243 -0.48 -18.06 4.12
N LYS A 244 -1.33 -19.05 3.75
CA LYS A 244 -1.04 -19.93 2.61
C LYS A 244 -0.92 -19.14 1.31
N ARG A 245 -1.81 -18.18 1.05
CA ARG A 245 -1.75 -17.35 -0.17
C ARG A 245 -0.44 -16.58 -0.27
N HIS A 246 0.10 -16.11 0.84
CA HIS A 246 1.34 -15.36 0.88
C HIS A 246 2.57 -16.27 0.74
N PHE A 247 2.65 -17.33 1.56
CA PHE A 247 3.87 -18.13 1.71
C PHE A 247 3.84 -19.47 0.97
N ILE A 248 2.65 -19.98 0.64
CA ILE A 248 2.46 -21.31 0.03
C ILE A 248 1.45 -21.21 -1.13
N PRO A 249 1.74 -20.36 -2.16
CA PRO A 249 0.75 -20.03 -3.18
C PRO A 249 0.23 -21.24 -3.97
N ALA A 250 1.01 -22.31 -4.10
CA ALA A 250 0.59 -23.55 -4.77
C ALA A 250 -0.58 -24.24 -4.04
N ASP A 251 -0.73 -24.04 -2.73
CA ASP A 251 -1.78 -24.64 -1.89
C ASP A 251 -2.75 -23.61 -1.28
N SER A 252 -2.77 -22.39 -1.80
CA SER A 252 -3.51 -21.25 -1.23
C SER A 252 -5.04 -21.42 -1.22
N THR A 253 -5.58 -22.35 -1.97
CA THR A 253 -7.03 -22.57 -2.13
C THR A 253 -7.58 -23.70 -1.28
N THR A 254 -6.74 -24.60 -0.78
CA THR A 254 -7.13 -25.81 -0.10
C THR A 254 -6.77 -25.78 1.39
N GLY A 255 -7.64 -26.36 2.20
CA GLY A 255 -7.37 -26.62 3.60
C GLY A 255 -7.52 -25.39 4.56
N THR A 256 -8.10 -25.69 5.71
CA THR A 256 -8.30 -24.76 6.82
C THR A 256 -7.36 -25.05 7.99
N ASN A 257 -6.45 -26.01 7.79
CA ASN A 257 -5.43 -26.42 8.75
C ASN A 257 -4.05 -26.36 8.08
N LEU A 258 -3.00 -26.30 8.90
CA LEU A 258 -1.62 -26.42 8.46
C LEU A 258 -1.14 -27.86 8.68
N ASP A 259 -0.55 -28.48 7.66
CA ASP A 259 0.17 -29.74 7.77
C ASP A 259 1.57 -29.55 8.42
N GLU A 260 2.35 -30.60 8.57
CA GLU A 260 3.64 -30.53 9.26
C GLU A 260 4.69 -29.69 8.50
N GLU A 261 4.70 -29.72 7.18
CA GLU A 261 5.62 -28.91 6.37
C GLU A 261 5.20 -27.43 6.42
N GLU A 262 3.92 -27.14 6.36
CA GLU A 262 3.36 -25.80 6.49
C GLU A 262 3.60 -25.21 7.89
N LYS A 263 3.58 -26.04 8.94
CA LYS A 263 3.97 -25.63 10.31
C LYS A 263 5.46 -25.28 10.40
N LYS A 264 6.35 -25.99 9.68
CA LYS A 264 7.78 -25.61 9.60
C LYS A 264 7.95 -24.23 8.96
N ILE A 265 7.21 -23.98 7.87
CA ILE A 265 7.21 -22.66 7.20
C ILE A 265 6.75 -21.58 8.18
N LEU A 266 5.61 -21.78 8.85
CA LEU A 266 5.10 -20.82 9.84
C LEU A 266 6.07 -20.60 11.00
N PHE A 267 6.68 -21.66 11.52
CA PHE A 267 7.63 -21.55 12.61
C PHE A 267 8.88 -20.76 12.19
N SER A 268 9.40 -21.00 10.98
CA SER A 268 10.51 -20.23 10.40
C SER A 268 10.16 -18.74 10.26
N ILE A 269 8.97 -18.40 9.80
CA ILE A 269 8.52 -17.00 9.70
C ILE A 269 8.34 -16.36 11.07
N MET A 270 7.76 -17.09 12.03
CA MET A 270 7.59 -16.61 13.40
C MET A 270 8.92 -16.22 14.03
N GLN A 271 9.96 -17.07 13.91
CA GLN A 271 11.31 -16.78 14.42
C GLN A 271 11.94 -15.50 13.81
N LYS A 272 11.58 -15.15 12.58
CA LYS A 272 12.05 -13.92 11.91
C LYS A 272 11.23 -12.69 12.26
N SER A 273 10.10 -12.88 12.95
CA SER A 273 9.16 -11.80 13.34
C SER A 273 9.39 -11.33 14.78
N GLU A 274 10.17 -12.05 15.57
CA GLU A 274 10.60 -11.69 16.92
C GLU A 274 11.80 -10.71 16.87
#